data_e2a1c449b7ce315ab035558d5856967b
#
_entry.id   e2a1c449b7ce315ab035558d5856967b
#
_cell.length_a   1.000
_cell.length_b   1.000
_cell.length_c   1.000
_cell.angle_alpha   90.00
_cell.angle_beta   90.00
_cell.angle_gamma   90.00
#
_symmetry.space_group_name_H-M   'P 1'
#
loop_
_entity.id
_entity.type
_entity.pdbx_description
1 polymer ?
#
loop_
_entity_poly.entity_id
_entity_poly.type
_entity_poly.pdbx_seq_one_letter_code
_entity_poly.pdbx_strand_id
1 'polypeptide(L)' 'DIDGNEIMTILGIAPGPEVGRAYKHMLEYRLDNGPVDHDTAVAELKRWHASL' A
#
# COMPACT_ATOMS: atom_id res chain seq x y z
N ASP A 1 3.44 10.22 1.11
CA ASP A 1 3.01 9.09 0.26
C ASP A 1 3.85 7.87 0.52
N ILE A 2 3.25 6.72 0.32
CA ILE A 2 3.94 5.44 0.47
C ILE A 2 4.50 5.05 -0.89
N ASP A 3 5.82 4.86 -0.96
CA ASP A 3 6.47 4.42 -2.20
C ASP A 3 6.71 2.91 -2.18
N GLY A 4 7.28 2.39 -3.28
CA GLY A 4 7.51 0.95 -3.40
C GLY A 4 8.42 0.38 -2.32
N ASN A 5 9.46 1.12 -1.93
CA ASN A 5 10.37 0.66 -0.89
C ASN A 5 9.65 0.56 0.45
N GLU A 6 8.81 1.52 0.76
CA GLU A 6 8.05 1.50 1.99
C GLU A 6 7.05 0.35 2.01
N ILE A 7 6.42 0.08 0.87
CA ILE A 7 5.49 -1.04 0.74
C ILE A 7 6.20 -2.35 1.05
N MET A 8 7.38 -2.55 0.49
CA MET A 8 8.15 -3.77 0.76
C MET A 8 8.47 -3.92 2.24
N THR A 9 8.83 -2.83 2.89
CA THR A 9 9.15 -2.84 4.31
C THR A 9 7.91 -3.13 5.15
N ILE A 10 6.80 -2.48 4.85
CA ILE A 10 5.55 -2.64 5.61
C ILE A 10 5.00 -4.06 5.49
N LEU A 11 5.00 -4.60 4.27
CA LEU A 11 4.42 -5.93 4.02
C LEU A 11 5.41 -7.06 4.20
N GLY A 12 6.71 -6.73 4.26
CA GLY A 12 7.75 -7.75 4.38
C GLY A 12 7.84 -8.62 3.13
N ILE A 13 7.67 -8.04 1.96
CA ILE A 13 7.71 -8.77 0.68
C ILE A 13 8.91 -8.35 -0.14
N ALA A 14 9.34 -9.25 -1.03
CA ALA A 14 10.45 -8.98 -1.94
C ALA A 14 9.99 -8.12 -3.11
N PRO A 15 10.94 -7.44 -3.80
CA PRO A 15 10.58 -6.70 -5.02
C PRO A 15 9.98 -7.63 -6.05
N GLY A 16 8.89 -7.19 -6.69
CA GLY A 16 8.22 -8.00 -7.69
C GLY A 16 6.85 -7.45 -8.05
N PRO A 17 6.06 -8.23 -8.81
CA PRO A 17 4.73 -7.78 -9.24
C PRO A 17 3.79 -7.42 -8.09
N GLU A 18 3.96 -8.05 -6.94
CA GLU A 18 3.11 -7.79 -5.77
C GLU A 18 3.27 -6.36 -5.26
N VAL A 19 4.49 -5.85 -5.30
CA VAL A 19 4.74 -4.46 -4.91
C VAL A 19 3.98 -3.51 -5.84
N GLY A 20 3.99 -3.79 -7.13
CA GLY A 20 3.25 -2.99 -8.10
C GLY A 20 1.76 -2.99 -7.87
N ARG A 21 1.20 -4.16 -7.55
CA ARG A 21 -0.23 -4.27 -7.22
C ARG A 21 -0.57 -3.47 -5.98
N ALA A 22 0.26 -3.57 -4.95
CA ALA A 22 0.04 -2.84 -3.71
C ALA A 22 0.11 -1.34 -3.95
N TYR A 23 1.09 -0.90 -4.71
CA TYR A 23 1.23 0.52 -5.04
C TYR A 23 0.00 1.03 -5.78
N LYS A 24 -0.46 0.27 -6.78
CA LYS A 24 -1.65 0.64 -7.54
C LYS A 24 -2.89 0.71 -6.63
N HIS A 25 -3.03 -0.27 -5.73
CA HIS A 25 -4.15 -0.28 -4.80
C HIS A 25 -4.15 0.99 -3.93
N MET A 26 -2.99 1.36 -3.41
CA MET A 26 -2.90 2.53 -2.55
C MET A 26 -3.15 3.82 -3.33
N LEU A 27 -2.72 3.86 -4.58
CA LEU A 27 -2.99 5.01 -5.42
C LEU A 27 -4.49 5.19 -5.65
N GLU A 28 -5.19 4.09 -5.96
CA GLU A 28 -6.63 4.12 -6.17
C GLU A 28 -7.38 4.47 -4.87
N TYR A 29 -6.92 3.94 -3.75
CA TYR A 29 -7.49 4.26 -2.46
C TYR A 29 -7.39 5.76 -2.17
N ARG A 30 -6.24 6.33 -2.47
CA ARG A 30 -6.05 7.77 -2.28
C ARG A 30 -6.95 8.60 -3.19
N LEU A 31 -7.13 8.16 -4.44
CA LEU A 31 -8.01 8.85 -5.37
C LEU A 31 -9.47 8.82 -4.91
N ASP A 32 -9.88 7.69 -4.33
CA ASP A 32 -11.27 7.53 -3.88
C ASP A 32 -11.55 8.27 -2.57
N ASN A 33 -10.56 8.33 -1.68
CA ASN A 33 -10.76 8.84 -0.32
C ASN A 33 -10.07 10.18 -0.07
N GLY A 34 -9.30 10.68 -1.05
CA GLY A 34 -8.52 11.89 -0.87
C GLY A 34 -7.24 11.62 -0.07
N PRO A 35 -6.49 12.67 0.25
CA PRO A 35 -5.27 12.50 1.04
C PRO A 35 -5.58 11.91 2.41
N VAL A 36 -4.84 10.89 2.80
CA VAL A 36 -4.98 10.25 4.11
C VAL A 36 -3.63 10.34 4.81
N ASP A 37 -3.64 10.24 6.15
CA ASP A 37 -2.39 10.27 6.89
C ASP A 37 -1.63 8.96 6.70
N HIS A 38 -0.35 8.98 7.10
CA HIS A 38 0.53 7.84 6.89
C HIS A 38 0.02 6.60 7.64
N ASP A 39 -0.43 6.77 8.87
CA ASP A 39 -0.91 5.63 9.67
C ASP A 39 -2.13 4.98 9.05
N THR A 40 -3.06 5.78 8.53
CA THR A 40 -4.25 5.27 7.86
C THR A 40 -3.85 4.51 6.60
N ALA A 41 -2.91 5.05 5.82
CA ALA A 41 -2.45 4.40 4.60
C ALA A 41 -1.79 3.07 4.92
N VAL A 42 -0.95 3.01 5.95
CA VAL A 42 -0.29 1.77 6.37
C VAL A 42 -1.33 0.73 6.78
N ALA A 43 -2.33 1.13 7.55
CA ALA A 43 -3.37 0.21 8.00
C ALA A 43 -4.16 -0.36 6.81
N GLU A 44 -4.48 0.48 5.84
CA GLU A 44 -5.19 0.01 4.64
C GLU A 44 -4.36 -0.96 3.84
N LEU A 45 -3.07 -0.66 3.68
CA LEU A 45 -2.17 -1.54 2.94
C LEU A 45 -2.09 -2.92 3.57
N LYS A 46 -1.95 -2.98 4.88
CA LYS A 46 -1.88 -4.25 5.60
C LYS A 46 -3.19 -5.01 5.49
N ARG A 47 -4.33 -4.30 5.60
CA ARG A 47 -5.64 -4.92 5.47
C ARG A 47 -5.83 -5.53 4.08
N TRP A 48 -5.46 -4.78 3.06
CA TRP A 48 -5.57 -5.26 1.68
C TRP A 48 -4.72 -6.51 1.47
N HIS A 49 -3.49 -6.50 1.95
CA HIS A 49 -2.57 -7.62 1.77
C HIS A 49 -3.07 -8.87 2.49
N ALA A 50 -3.62 -8.69 3.67
CA ALA A 50 -4.12 -9.81 4.46
C ALA A 50 -5.35 -10.47 3.82
N SER A 51 -6.06 -9.76 2.95
CA SER A 51 -7.28 -10.29 2.33
C SER A 51 -7.03 -10.96 0.97
N LEU A 52 -5.78 -11.02 0.54
CA LEU A 52 -5.44 -11.67 -0.73
C LEU A 52 -5.52 -13.20 -0.64
#